data_0224d77508f306655b28b95d1224d15d
#
_entry.id   0224d77508f306655b28b95d1224d15d
#
_cell.length_a   1.000
_cell.length_b   1.000
_cell.length_c   1.000
_cell.angle_alpha   90.00
_cell.angle_beta   90.00
_cell.angle_gamma   90.00
#
_symmetry.space_group_name_H-M   'P 1'
#
loop_
_entity.id
_entity.type
_entity.pdbx_description
1 polymer ?
#
loop_
_entity_poly.entity_id
_entity_poly.type
_entity_poly.pdbx_seq_one_letter_code
_entity_poly.pdbx_strand_id
1 'polypeptide(L)'
;SRCGNVLAVAGNNDVPKKWPADEHRVLSKLPKSLQIDLPGGVLAIEHGHQIWDTANYHSRLRHKYPDTQAIAYGHTHIRRIDTTIHPWVVNPGAAGRVRTKGGASCLVLTAKPTRWSVREFVVA
;
A
#
# COMPACT_ATOMS: atom_id res chain seq x y z
N SER A 1 -6.78 -12.23 -15.00
CA SER A 1 -5.92 -12.55 -13.86
C SER A 1 -6.55 -13.63 -12.98
N ARG A 2 -5.74 -14.56 -12.51
CA ARG A 2 -6.19 -15.61 -11.57
C ARG A 2 -6.54 -15.05 -10.19
N CYS A 3 -6.07 -13.86 -9.88
CA CYS A 3 -6.30 -13.19 -8.60
C CYS A 3 -7.48 -12.23 -8.62
N GLY A 4 -8.28 -12.23 -9.68
CA GLY A 4 -9.34 -11.23 -9.86
C GLY A 4 -8.79 -9.92 -10.38
N ASN A 5 -9.34 -8.80 -9.92
CA ASN A 5 -8.87 -7.47 -10.35
C ASN A 5 -7.56 -7.12 -9.67
N VAL A 6 -6.57 -6.67 -10.44
CA VAL A 6 -5.28 -6.23 -9.93
C VAL A 6 -5.15 -4.73 -10.14
N LEU A 7 -4.89 -4.01 -9.06
CA LEU A 7 -4.59 -2.58 -9.06
C LEU A 7 -3.20 -2.39 -8.46
N ALA A 8 -2.42 -1.48 -9.02
CA ALA A 8 -1.05 -1.24 -8.58
C ALA A 8 -0.70 0.24 -8.65
N VAL A 9 0.22 0.65 -7.77
CA VAL A 9 0.80 1.99 -7.78
C VAL A 9 2.30 1.92 -8.06
N ALA A 10 2.85 2.97 -8.64
CA ALA A 10 4.27 3.05 -8.94
C ALA A 10 5.08 3.39 -7.68
N GLY A 11 6.16 2.65 -7.43
CA GLY A 11 7.14 2.95 -6.41
C GLY A 11 8.33 3.73 -6.98
N ASN A 12 9.32 4.00 -6.12
CA ASN A 12 10.52 4.78 -6.50
C ASN A 12 11.44 4.04 -7.48
N ASN A 13 11.30 2.71 -7.61
CA ASN A 13 12.06 1.91 -8.58
C ASN A 13 11.29 1.65 -9.88
N ASP A 14 10.05 2.11 -10.00
CA ASP A 14 9.21 1.92 -11.17
C ASP A 14 9.40 3.08 -12.14
N VAL A 15 10.62 3.20 -12.65
CA VAL A 15 11.07 4.24 -13.59
C VAL A 15 11.66 3.57 -14.84
N PRO A 16 11.53 4.21 -16.03
CA PRO A 16 11.92 3.58 -17.31
C PRO A 16 13.35 3.03 -17.33
N LYS A 17 14.30 3.71 -16.73
CA LYS A 17 15.71 3.28 -16.71
C LYS A 17 15.97 1.98 -15.96
N LYS A 18 15.04 1.54 -15.10
CA LYS A 18 15.15 0.32 -14.29
C LYS A 18 14.30 -0.83 -14.79
N TRP A 19 13.53 -0.61 -15.86
CA TRP A 19 12.63 -1.60 -16.44
C TRP A 19 13.05 -1.96 -17.85
N PRO A 20 12.84 -3.22 -18.30
CA PRO A 20 13.02 -3.58 -19.71
C PRO A 20 12.19 -2.71 -20.63
N ALA A 21 12.74 -2.38 -21.82
CA ALA A 21 12.09 -1.48 -22.76
C ALA A 21 10.69 -1.96 -23.19
N ASP A 22 10.51 -3.27 -23.34
CA ASP A 22 9.23 -3.88 -23.74
C ASP A 22 8.16 -3.81 -22.63
N GLU A 23 8.55 -3.47 -21.42
CA GLU A 23 7.62 -3.32 -20.28
C GLU A 23 7.30 -1.86 -19.95
N HIS A 24 7.88 -0.89 -20.65
CA HIS A 24 7.62 0.54 -20.41
C HIS A 24 6.16 0.93 -20.62
N ARG A 25 5.44 0.22 -21.46
CA ARG A 25 4.02 0.45 -21.68
C ARG A 25 3.20 0.16 -20.42
N VAL A 26 3.50 -0.93 -19.73
CA VAL A 26 2.86 -1.27 -18.45
C VAL A 26 3.23 -0.24 -17.40
N LEU A 27 4.52 0.11 -17.32
CA LEU A 27 5.04 1.10 -16.37
C LEU A 27 4.34 2.45 -16.51
N SER A 28 4.12 2.92 -17.74
CA SER A 28 3.47 4.20 -18.01
C SER A 28 2.01 4.28 -17.54
N LYS A 29 1.38 3.13 -17.28
CA LYS A 29 -0.01 3.04 -16.81
C LYS A 29 -0.12 2.99 -15.29
N LEU A 30 1.01 2.88 -14.56
CA LEU A 30 0.99 2.81 -13.10
C LEU A 30 0.80 4.21 -12.51
N PRO A 31 -0.29 4.48 -11.79
CA PRO A 31 -0.46 5.75 -11.08
C PRO A 31 0.45 5.80 -9.85
N LYS A 32 0.74 7.00 -9.37
CA LYS A 32 1.50 7.20 -8.14
C LYS A 32 0.68 6.90 -6.89
N SER A 33 -0.64 7.08 -6.98
CA SER A 33 -1.57 6.79 -5.89
C SER A 33 -2.92 6.37 -6.47
N LEU A 34 -3.69 5.65 -5.68
CA LEU A 34 -5.06 5.25 -6.00
C LEU A 34 -5.96 5.53 -4.81
N GLN A 35 -7.21 5.86 -5.10
CA GLN A 35 -8.29 5.85 -4.12
C GLN A 35 -9.39 4.95 -4.65
N ILE A 36 -9.77 3.96 -3.85
CA ILE A 36 -10.67 2.89 -4.25
C ILE A 36 -11.92 2.95 -3.37
N ASP A 37 -13.09 3.06 -4.00
CA ASP A 37 -14.36 2.98 -3.29
C ASP A 37 -14.66 1.52 -2.95
N LEU A 38 -14.82 1.26 -1.68
CA LEU A 38 -15.16 -0.05 -1.13
C LEU A 38 -16.40 0.08 -0.24
N PRO A 39 -17.09 -1.03 0.06
CA PRO A 39 -18.18 -0.97 1.03
C PRO A 39 -17.70 -0.36 2.35
N GLY A 40 -18.39 0.68 2.82
CA GLY A 40 -18.06 1.36 4.06
C GLY A 40 -17.06 2.50 3.99
N GLY A 41 -16.41 2.73 2.83
CA GLY A 41 -15.50 3.86 2.71
C GLY A 41 -14.48 3.75 1.59
N VAL A 42 -13.45 4.57 1.65
CA VAL A 42 -12.40 4.68 0.63
C VAL A 42 -11.09 4.13 1.18
N LEU A 43 -10.40 3.34 0.37
CA LEU A 43 -9.03 2.92 0.61
C LEU A 43 -8.10 3.73 -0.28
N ALA A 44 -7.14 4.44 0.32
CA ALA A 44 -6.07 5.11 -0.40
C ALA A 44 -4.83 4.21 -0.43
N ILE A 45 -4.12 4.20 -1.55
CA ILE A 45 -2.91 3.41 -1.73
C ILE A 45 -1.83 4.29 -2.36
N GLU A 46 -0.64 4.30 -1.78
CA GLU A 46 0.56 4.84 -2.40
C GLU A 46 1.80 4.05 -1.95
N HIS A 47 2.90 4.17 -2.69
CA HIS A 47 4.13 3.49 -2.29
C HIS A 47 4.73 4.09 -1.01
N GLY A 48 4.66 5.40 -0.83
CA GLY A 48 5.13 6.08 0.36
C GLY A 48 6.50 6.75 0.25
N HIS A 49 7.21 6.55 -0.85
CA HIS A 49 8.55 7.14 -1.05
C HIS A 49 8.56 8.67 -1.13
N GLN A 50 7.39 9.29 -1.30
CA GLN A 50 7.25 10.75 -1.37
C GLN A 50 7.10 11.41 0.02
N ILE A 51 7.02 10.62 1.07
CA ILE A 51 6.94 11.12 2.45
C ILE A 51 8.36 11.19 3.03
N TRP A 52 8.84 12.40 3.27
CA TRP A 52 10.20 12.64 3.79
C TRP A 52 10.29 12.62 5.31
N ASP A 53 9.20 12.94 6.00
CA ASP A 53 9.15 12.99 7.47
C ASP A 53 8.85 11.61 8.04
N THR A 54 9.88 10.78 8.13
CA THR A 54 9.75 9.38 8.56
C THR A 54 9.33 9.22 10.02
N ALA A 55 9.62 10.21 10.88
CA ALA A 55 9.20 10.18 12.26
C ALA A 55 7.67 10.33 12.43
N ASN A 56 7.03 11.03 11.48
CA ASN A 56 5.60 11.31 11.49
C ASN A 56 4.88 10.70 10.27
N TYR A 57 5.35 9.56 9.79
CA TYR A 57 4.90 8.94 8.55
C TYR A 57 3.38 8.73 8.52
N HIS A 58 2.84 8.08 9.54
CA HIS A 58 1.41 7.79 9.62
C HIS A 58 0.58 9.07 9.75
N SER A 59 1.04 10.02 10.54
CA SER A 59 0.39 11.31 10.68
C SER A 59 0.34 12.08 9.35
N ARG A 60 1.44 12.05 8.59
CA ARG A 60 1.51 12.69 7.26
C ARG A 60 0.57 12.03 6.26
N LEU A 61 0.49 10.70 6.26
CA LEU A 61 -0.45 9.98 5.39
C LEU A 61 -1.91 10.32 5.74
N ARG A 62 -2.25 10.35 7.02
CA ARG A 62 -3.59 10.72 7.47
C ARG A 62 -3.94 12.15 7.06
N HIS A 63 -2.99 13.06 7.11
CA HIS A 63 -3.18 14.45 6.68
C HIS A 63 -3.38 14.54 5.15
N LYS A 64 -2.68 13.71 4.39
CA LYS A 64 -2.78 13.67 2.93
C LYS A 64 -4.11 13.07 2.45
N TYR A 65 -4.65 12.10 3.18
CA TYR A 65 -5.88 11.39 2.81
C TYR A 65 -6.91 11.41 3.96
N PRO A 66 -7.39 12.59 4.37
CA PRO A 66 -8.22 12.71 5.58
C PRO A 66 -9.61 12.08 5.46
N ASP A 67 -10.14 11.94 4.24
CA ASP A 67 -11.50 11.46 4.00
C ASP A 67 -11.56 9.96 3.65
N THR A 68 -10.50 9.22 3.96
CA THR A 68 -10.42 7.79 3.69
C THR A 68 -10.68 6.97 4.96
N GLN A 69 -11.09 5.72 4.77
CA GLN A 69 -11.26 4.76 5.86
C GLN A 69 -9.92 4.13 6.25
N ALA A 70 -9.09 3.87 5.26
CA ALA A 70 -7.75 3.32 5.46
C ALA A 70 -6.79 3.78 4.38
N ILE A 71 -5.49 3.75 4.70
CA ILE A 71 -4.40 4.12 3.82
C ILE A 71 -3.39 2.97 3.85
N ALA A 72 -3.07 2.43 2.67
CA ALA A 72 -2.04 1.41 2.52
C ALA A 72 -0.80 2.01 1.86
N TYR A 73 0.37 1.73 2.41
CA TYR A 73 1.65 2.19 1.87
C TYR A 73 2.71 1.09 1.98
N GLY A 74 3.85 1.28 1.32
CA GLY A 74 4.96 0.34 1.32
C GLY A 74 6.29 1.01 1.61
N HIS A 75 7.24 0.88 0.71
CA HIS A 75 8.56 1.52 0.71
C HIS A 75 9.51 1.08 1.82
N THR A 76 9.10 1.07 3.07
CA THR A 76 9.96 0.75 4.22
C THR A 76 10.26 -0.75 4.35
N HIS A 77 9.46 -1.61 3.72
CA HIS A 77 9.51 -3.07 3.85
C HIS A 77 9.24 -3.56 5.29
N ILE A 78 8.65 -2.71 6.13
CA ILE A 78 8.32 -3.05 7.52
C ILE A 78 6.81 -3.13 7.65
N ARG A 79 6.32 -4.31 8.02
CA ARG A 79 4.89 -4.52 8.26
C ARG A 79 4.43 -3.68 9.44
N ARG A 80 3.34 -2.93 9.24
CA ARG A 80 2.72 -2.14 10.31
C ARG A 80 1.21 -2.12 10.13
N ILE A 81 0.50 -2.24 11.23
CA ILE A 81 -0.96 -2.15 11.26
C ILE A 81 -1.32 -1.15 12.35
N ASP A 82 -1.73 0.04 11.94
CA ASP A 82 -2.10 1.13 12.84
C ASP A 82 -3.59 1.43 12.68
N THR A 83 -4.39 0.84 13.54
CA THR A 83 -5.85 0.99 13.56
C THR A 83 -6.34 1.73 14.80
N THR A 84 -5.45 2.46 15.46
CA THR A 84 -5.77 3.20 16.70
C THR A 84 -6.69 4.38 16.44
N ILE A 85 -6.50 5.04 15.33
CA ILE A 85 -7.34 6.17 14.88
C ILE A 85 -7.63 6.05 13.39
N HIS A 86 -8.65 6.77 12.93
CA HIS A 86 -8.96 6.86 11.50
C HIS A 86 -8.31 8.10 10.88
N PRO A 87 -7.94 8.04 9.61
CA PRO A 87 -7.87 6.81 8.79
C PRO A 87 -6.86 5.79 9.34
N TRP A 88 -7.19 4.52 9.21
CA TRP A 88 -6.21 3.47 9.49
C TRP A 88 -5.01 3.60 8.56
N VAL A 89 -3.82 3.26 9.04
CA VAL A 89 -2.60 3.25 8.21
C VAL A 89 -1.97 1.87 8.31
N VAL A 90 -1.78 1.22 7.17
CA VAL A 90 -1.25 -0.13 7.12
C VAL A 90 -0.12 -0.24 6.10
N ASN A 91 0.87 -1.05 6.43
CA ASN A 91 1.96 -1.43 5.53
C ASN A 91 2.03 -2.96 5.52
N PRO A 92 1.85 -3.61 4.38
CA PRO A 92 1.88 -5.06 4.31
C PRO A 92 3.28 -5.66 4.49
N GLY A 93 4.33 -4.84 4.55
CA GLY A 93 5.70 -5.32 4.51
C GLY A 93 6.12 -5.68 3.09
N ALA A 94 7.10 -6.56 2.96
CA ALA A 94 7.57 -7.02 1.67
C ALA A 94 7.21 -8.50 1.46
N ALA A 95 6.66 -8.82 0.30
CA ALA A 95 6.31 -10.20 -0.06
C ALA A 95 7.47 -10.95 -0.72
N GLY A 96 8.49 -10.24 -1.19
CA GLY A 96 9.63 -10.79 -1.90
C GLY A 96 10.71 -11.37 -1.00
N ARG A 97 11.70 -12.02 -1.61
CA ARG A 97 12.80 -12.66 -0.89
C ARG A 97 13.85 -11.70 -0.36
N VAL A 98 14.04 -10.57 -1.02
CA VAL A 98 15.07 -9.58 -0.69
C VAL A 98 14.46 -8.45 0.12
N ARG A 99 15.17 -8.02 1.17
CA ARG A 99 14.76 -6.92 2.06
C ARG A 99 13.43 -7.14 2.78
N THR A 100 13.08 -8.39 3.05
CA THR A 100 11.91 -8.67 3.89
C THR A 100 12.28 -8.51 5.36
N LYS A 101 11.85 -7.43 5.97
CA LYS A 101 12.10 -7.16 7.39
C LYS A 101 10.99 -7.80 8.22
N GLY A 102 11.33 -8.83 8.98
CA GLY A 102 10.35 -9.60 9.76
C GLY A 102 9.68 -10.74 8.99
N GLY A 103 10.25 -11.16 7.84
CA GLY A 103 9.73 -12.22 6.98
C GLY A 103 8.83 -11.69 5.87
N ALA A 104 8.63 -12.50 4.82
CA ALA A 104 7.72 -12.18 3.74
C ALA A 104 6.28 -12.11 4.27
N SER A 105 5.54 -11.08 3.90
CA SER A 105 4.20 -10.86 4.45
C SER A 105 3.26 -10.18 3.45
N CYS A 106 1.99 -10.33 3.71
CA CYS A 106 0.93 -9.57 3.05
C CYS A 106 -0.21 -9.31 4.04
N LEU A 107 -1.10 -8.42 3.67
CA LEU A 107 -2.31 -8.12 4.43
C LEU A 107 -3.54 -8.44 3.60
N VAL A 108 -4.60 -8.88 4.27
CA VAL A 108 -5.93 -9.00 3.68
C VAL A 108 -6.84 -8.02 4.40
N LEU A 109 -7.36 -7.05 3.65
CA LEU A 109 -8.36 -6.11 4.12
C LEU A 109 -9.75 -6.63 3.73
N THR A 110 -10.63 -6.74 4.70
CA THR A 110 -12.04 -7.03 4.45
C THR A 110 -12.86 -5.78 4.72
N ALA A 111 -13.53 -5.28 3.69
CA ALA A 111 -14.35 -4.07 3.75
C ALA A 111 -15.84 -4.43 3.65
N LYS A 112 -16.57 -4.20 4.72
CA LYS A 112 -18.04 -4.32 4.79
C LYS A 112 -18.65 -2.95 5.03
N PRO A 113 -19.92 -2.73 4.69
CA PRO A 113 -20.54 -1.41 4.86
C PRO A 113 -20.41 -0.81 6.26
N THR A 114 -20.43 -1.65 7.30
CA THR A 114 -20.39 -1.21 8.70
C THR A 114 -19.10 -1.55 9.42
N ARG A 115 -18.20 -2.34 8.81
CA ARG A 115 -17.00 -2.81 9.49
C ARG A 115 -15.90 -3.17 8.51
N TRP A 116 -14.70 -2.66 8.79
CA TRP A 116 -13.46 -3.06 8.11
C TRP A 116 -12.58 -3.85 9.07
N SER A 117 -11.84 -4.82 8.53
CA SER A 117 -10.87 -5.61 9.30
C SER A 117 -9.63 -5.87 8.47
N VAL A 118 -8.49 -6.01 9.14
CA VAL A 118 -7.20 -6.31 8.52
C VAL A 118 -6.65 -7.57 9.16
N ARG A 119 -6.19 -8.49 8.32
CA ARG A 119 -5.54 -9.72 8.76
C ARG A 119 -4.15 -9.82 8.12
N GLU A 120 -3.15 -10.12 8.94
CA GLU A 120 -1.78 -10.31 8.44
C GLU A 120 -1.46 -11.78 8.19
N PHE A 121 -0.66 -12.01 7.16
CA PHE A 121 -0.11 -13.32 6.82
C PHE A 121 1.40 -13.18 6.70
N VAL A 122 2.14 -13.95 7.49
CA VAL A 122 3.60 -13.93 7.53
C VAL A 122 4.11 -15.30 7.18
N VAL A 123 5.06 -15.37 6.26
CA VAL A 123 5.77 -16.60 5.92
C VAL A 123 7.05 -16.64 6.73
N ALA A 124 7.16 -17.64 7.55
CA ALA A 124 8.34 -17.83 8.39
C ALA A 124 9.60 -18.22 7.57
#